data_ed13e0c685ef23f001fe0998cc48f8ca
#
_entry.id   ed13e0c685ef23f001fe0998cc48f8ca
#
_cell.length_a   1.000
_cell.length_b   1.000
_cell.length_c   1.000
_cell.angle_alpha   90.00
_cell.angle_beta   90.00
_cell.angle_gamma   90.00
#
_symmetry.space_group_name_H-M   'P 1'
#
loop_
_entity.id
_entity.type
_entity.pdbx_description
1 polymer ?
#
loop_
_entity_poly.entity_id
_entity_poly.type
_entity_poly.pdbx_seq_one_letter_code
_entity_poly.pdbx_strand_id
1 'polypeptide(L)'
;MLGDATRLAQVFDDAVKEYVAVLELHGPPPSDFTAIVAEFEGEIYQKPPRKSAVRRQLRVREIFDLTVLERDGRKALLRIRCESGTYVRKLCHDLGLALGTGAHMGDLRRTATGTFDDTTLVTMEEFTDALRFWIEDDDADPLRDVVDPAERALVTLPRVTIAPSAAREVAEGAPVYAPGVIDVADAEKGAATPTDGPLVACYTPNGSAVCIGRLVGSPDAEQGTVVDLERVLV
;
A
#
# COMPACT_ATOMS: atom_id res chain seq x y z
N MET A 1 12.64 3.08 -0.48
CA MET A 1 12.87 2.19 -1.66
C MET A 1 14.21 2.56 -2.26
N LEU A 2 15.01 1.57 -2.63
CA LEU A 2 16.37 1.73 -3.15
C LEU A 2 16.46 1.14 -4.56
N GLY A 3 17.30 1.72 -5.42
CA GLY A 3 17.54 1.21 -6.77
C GLY A 3 16.24 1.03 -7.57
N ASP A 4 16.13 -0.09 -8.28
CA ASP A 4 14.97 -0.40 -9.14
C ASP A 4 13.68 -0.65 -8.34
N ALA A 5 13.74 -0.94 -7.04
CA ALA A 5 12.55 -1.02 -6.18
C ALA A 5 11.75 0.30 -6.14
N THR A 6 12.34 1.44 -6.51
CA THR A 6 11.62 2.72 -6.65
C THR A 6 10.52 2.67 -7.71
N ARG A 7 10.61 1.76 -8.67
CA ARG A 7 9.57 1.52 -9.70
C ARG A 7 8.28 0.94 -9.11
N LEU A 8 8.34 0.39 -7.87
CA LEU A 8 7.19 -0.14 -7.14
C LEU A 8 6.39 0.93 -6.36
N ALA A 9 6.73 2.22 -6.50
CA ALA A 9 6.06 3.30 -5.77
C ALA A 9 4.53 3.25 -5.91
N GLN A 10 4.02 2.89 -7.09
CA GLN A 10 2.59 2.78 -7.36
C GLN A 10 1.91 1.71 -6.48
N VAL A 11 2.56 0.56 -6.25
CA VAL A 11 2.03 -0.50 -5.37
C VAL A 11 1.81 0.05 -3.95
N PHE A 12 2.73 0.88 -3.46
CA PHE A 12 2.59 1.53 -2.15
C PHE A 12 1.57 2.66 -2.16
N ASP A 13 1.43 3.39 -3.27
CA ASP A 13 0.45 4.47 -3.36
C ASP A 13 -0.98 3.93 -3.24
N ASP A 14 -1.29 2.79 -3.85
CA ASP A 14 -2.62 2.18 -3.82
C ASP A 14 -2.86 1.29 -2.59
N ALA A 15 -1.81 0.90 -1.86
CA ALA A 15 -1.91 0.03 -0.71
C ALA A 15 -2.75 0.65 0.42
N VAL A 16 -3.44 -0.20 1.19
CA VAL A 16 -4.11 0.17 2.44
C VAL A 16 -3.10 0.74 3.43
N LYS A 17 -3.47 1.77 4.17
CA LYS A 17 -2.65 2.38 5.22
C LYS A 17 -3.30 2.16 6.58
N GLU A 18 -2.47 1.92 7.59
CA GLU A 18 -2.90 1.90 8.97
C GLU A 18 -2.19 3.01 9.76
N TYR A 19 -2.94 3.65 10.63
CA TYR A 19 -2.47 4.74 11.47
C TYR A 19 -2.93 4.56 12.91
N VAL A 20 -2.12 5.04 13.84
CA VAL A 20 -2.55 5.37 15.20
C VAL A 20 -2.52 6.89 15.34
N ALA A 21 -3.66 7.46 15.73
CA ALA A 21 -3.88 8.89 15.84
C ALA A 21 -4.38 9.29 17.22
N VAL A 22 -3.91 10.42 17.74
CA VAL A 22 -4.47 11.04 18.94
C VAL A 22 -5.54 12.05 18.50
N LEU A 23 -6.81 11.74 18.83
CA LEU A 23 -7.92 12.68 18.71
C LEU A 23 -8.02 13.52 19.98
N GLU A 24 -7.88 14.84 19.86
CA GLU A 24 -8.04 15.77 20.99
C GLU A 24 -9.36 16.54 20.86
N LEU A 25 -10.29 16.31 21.81
CA LEU A 25 -11.59 16.96 21.86
C LEU A 25 -11.48 18.35 22.48
N HIS A 26 -12.24 19.32 21.96
CA HIS A 26 -12.28 20.68 22.52
C HIS A 26 -13.21 20.80 23.74
N GLY A 27 -14.06 19.77 23.99
CA GLY A 27 -14.98 19.66 25.11
C GLY A 27 -14.99 18.26 25.72
N PRO A 28 -15.77 18.01 26.77
CA PRO A 28 -15.94 16.69 27.34
C PRO A 28 -16.58 15.74 26.30
N PRO A 29 -16.14 14.46 26.25
CA PRO A 29 -16.70 13.50 25.32
C PRO A 29 -18.17 13.21 25.66
N PRO A 30 -19.05 13.06 24.65
CA PRO A 30 -20.43 12.63 24.87
C PRO A 30 -20.49 11.16 25.32
N SER A 31 -21.63 10.75 25.90
CA SER A 31 -21.83 9.39 26.40
C SER A 31 -21.80 8.32 25.31
N ASP A 32 -22.19 8.66 24.11
CA ASP A 32 -22.27 7.83 22.91
C ASP A 32 -21.02 7.95 21.99
N PHE A 33 -19.93 8.47 22.53
CA PHE A 33 -18.67 8.71 21.81
C PHE A 33 -18.25 7.53 20.91
N THR A 34 -18.21 6.32 21.44
CA THR A 34 -17.75 5.14 20.69
C THR A 34 -18.72 4.75 19.56
N ALA A 35 -20.02 4.92 19.78
CA ALA A 35 -21.03 4.67 18.76
C ALA A 35 -20.90 5.66 17.60
N ILE A 36 -20.72 6.96 17.89
CA ILE A 36 -20.52 7.99 16.87
C ILE A 36 -19.21 7.75 16.10
N VAL A 37 -18.13 7.34 16.77
CA VAL A 37 -16.86 7.02 16.07
C VAL A 37 -17.05 5.85 15.11
N ALA A 38 -17.77 4.81 15.50
CA ALA A 38 -18.03 3.63 14.65
C ALA A 38 -18.84 3.97 13.38
N GLU A 39 -19.65 5.02 13.37
CA GLU A 39 -20.41 5.47 12.18
C GLU A 39 -19.50 5.99 11.05
N PHE A 40 -18.21 6.23 11.32
CA PHE A 40 -17.23 6.66 10.30
C PHE A 40 -16.53 5.49 9.60
N GLU A 41 -16.83 4.24 9.93
CA GLU A 41 -16.43 3.10 9.11
C GLU A 41 -17.24 3.07 7.81
N GLY A 42 -16.59 2.63 6.73
CA GLY A 42 -17.14 2.64 5.38
C GLY A 42 -16.79 3.90 4.59
N GLU A 43 -17.66 4.29 3.67
CA GLU A 43 -17.42 5.41 2.75
C GLU A 43 -17.59 6.76 3.44
N ILE A 44 -16.55 7.58 3.37
CA ILE A 44 -16.56 8.97 3.85
C ILE A 44 -16.26 9.96 2.71
N TYR A 45 -16.83 11.16 2.82
CA TYR A 45 -16.63 12.24 1.86
C TYR A 45 -15.62 13.24 2.38
N GLN A 46 -14.45 13.31 1.75
CA GLN A 46 -13.39 14.23 2.16
C GLN A 46 -13.04 15.25 1.08
N LYS A 47 -12.84 16.48 1.49
CA LYS A 47 -12.25 17.52 0.67
C LYS A 47 -10.83 17.80 1.14
N PRO A 48 -9.80 17.67 0.30
CA PRO A 48 -8.42 17.91 0.69
C PRO A 48 -8.22 19.26 1.39
N PRO A 49 -7.31 19.35 2.37
CA PRO A 49 -6.98 20.61 3.04
C PRO A 49 -6.50 21.68 2.06
N ARG A 50 -6.63 22.96 2.42
CA ARG A 50 -6.21 24.09 1.56
C ARG A 50 -4.73 24.08 1.18
N LYS A 51 -3.86 23.55 2.06
CA LYS A 51 -2.40 23.46 1.86
C LYS A 51 -1.96 22.12 1.26
N SER A 52 -2.89 21.35 0.65
CA SER A 52 -2.57 20.09 -0.04
C SER A 52 -2.06 20.37 -1.45
N ALA A 53 -1.08 19.58 -1.93
CA ALA A 53 -0.55 19.65 -3.30
C ALA A 53 -1.53 19.11 -4.35
N VAL A 54 -2.62 18.45 -3.96
CA VAL A 54 -3.60 17.86 -4.87
C VAL A 54 -4.78 18.80 -5.13
N ARG A 55 -5.42 18.64 -6.30
CA ARG A 55 -6.61 19.42 -6.67
C ARG A 55 -7.71 19.23 -5.63
N ARG A 56 -8.29 20.34 -5.16
CA ARG A 56 -9.26 20.37 -4.07
C ARG A 56 -10.67 20.05 -4.57
N GLN A 57 -10.90 18.75 -4.84
CA GLN A 57 -12.22 18.20 -5.19
C GLN A 57 -12.72 17.31 -4.07
N LEU A 58 -14.06 17.17 -3.97
CA LEU A 58 -14.66 16.17 -3.08
C LEU A 58 -14.25 14.78 -3.57
N ARG A 59 -13.82 13.92 -2.64
CA ARG A 59 -13.40 12.53 -2.90
C ARG A 59 -14.12 11.63 -1.93
N VAL A 60 -14.54 10.48 -2.40
CA VAL A 60 -14.95 9.36 -1.55
C VAL A 60 -13.68 8.67 -1.09
N ARG A 61 -13.62 8.25 0.17
CA ARG A 61 -12.56 7.43 0.76
C ARG A 61 -13.19 6.40 1.68
N GLU A 62 -12.57 5.25 1.75
CA GLU A 62 -13.05 4.15 2.58
C GLU A 62 -12.22 4.04 3.86
N ILE A 63 -12.92 3.92 4.98
CA ILE A 63 -12.37 3.55 6.28
C ILE A 63 -12.73 2.10 6.53
N PHE A 64 -11.74 1.21 6.48
CA PHE A 64 -11.95 -0.23 6.64
C PHE A 64 -12.09 -0.66 8.09
N ASP A 65 -11.44 0.07 9.02
CA ASP A 65 -11.52 -0.14 10.48
C ASP A 65 -11.23 1.18 11.20
N LEU A 66 -12.01 1.46 12.22
CA LEU A 66 -11.85 2.63 13.08
C LEU A 66 -12.09 2.26 14.54
N THR A 67 -11.05 1.83 15.22
CA THR A 67 -11.12 1.34 16.59
C THR A 67 -10.64 2.38 17.59
N VAL A 68 -11.40 2.59 18.66
CA VAL A 68 -10.94 3.36 19.83
C VAL A 68 -10.10 2.43 20.72
N LEU A 69 -8.78 2.64 20.75
CA LEU A 69 -7.84 1.85 21.52
C LEU A 69 -7.86 2.23 23.01
N GLU A 70 -7.87 3.53 23.29
CA GLU A 70 -7.82 4.08 24.63
C GLU A 70 -8.50 5.45 24.68
N ARG A 71 -9.00 5.83 25.82
CA ARG A 71 -9.55 7.16 26.08
C ARG A 71 -9.15 7.65 27.46
N ASP A 72 -8.57 8.84 27.50
CA ASP A 72 -8.27 9.54 28.74
C ASP A 72 -8.74 11.00 28.66
N GLY A 73 -9.72 11.34 29.49
CA GLY A 73 -10.34 12.67 29.52
C GLY A 73 -10.87 13.10 28.14
N ARG A 74 -10.22 14.11 27.55
CA ARG A 74 -10.55 14.66 26.22
C ARG A 74 -9.70 14.09 25.09
N LYS A 75 -8.83 13.12 25.38
CA LYS A 75 -8.02 12.47 24.36
C LYS A 75 -8.51 11.06 24.11
N ALA A 76 -8.48 10.65 22.85
CA ALA A 76 -8.74 9.28 22.42
C ALA A 76 -7.64 8.83 21.46
N LEU A 77 -7.15 7.62 21.68
CA LEU A 77 -6.23 6.96 20.77
C LEU A 77 -7.03 6.10 19.81
N LEU A 78 -6.90 6.38 18.52
CA LEU A 78 -7.64 5.73 17.45
C LEU A 78 -6.71 4.92 16.58
N ARG A 79 -7.03 3.64 16.30
CA ARG A 79 -6.47 2.90 15.17
C ARG A 79 -7.37 3.10 13.97
N ILE A 80 -6.78 3.42 12.82
CA ILE A 80 -7.48 3.80 11.60
C ILE A 80 -6.86 3.02 10.45
N ARG A 81 -7.61 2.10 9.86
CA ARG A 81 -7.22 1.40 8.65
C ARG A 81 -8.05 1.94 7.49
N CYS A 82 -7.40 2.47 6.47
CA CYS A 82 -8.10 3.24 5.45
C CYS A 82 -7.46 3.14 4.06
N GLU A 83 -8.26 3.52 3.07
CA GLU A 83 -7.83 3.70 1.69
C GLU A 83 -6.72 4.76 1.57
N SER A 84 -5.86 4.56 0.60
CA SER A 84 -4.82 5.54 0.26
C SER A 84 -5.39 6.91 -0.07
N GLY A 85 -4.67 7.96 0.33
CA GLY A 85 -5.09 9.34 0.12
C GLY A 85 -6.17 9.83 1.09
N THR A 86 -6.52 9.04 2.12
CA THR A 86 -7.37 9.48 3.24
C THR A 86 -6.62 10.49 4.09
N TYR A 87 -7.26 11.61 4.40
CA TYR A 87 -6.70 12.65 5.27
C TYR A 87 -7.14 12.42 6.72
N VAL A 88 -6.29 11.79 7.53
CA VAL A 88 -6.58 11.51 8.95
C VAL A 88 -6.86 12.80 9.74
N ARG A 89 -6.15 13.89 9.44
CA ARG A 89 -6.43 15.21 10.06
C ARG A 89 -7.87 15.70 9.77
N LYS A 90 -8.36 15.44 8.56
CA LYS A 90 -9.73 15.79 8.20
C LYS A 90 -10.74 14.87 8.88
N LEU A 91 -10.45 13.59 8.99
CA LEU A 91 -11.25 12.61 9.74
C LEU A 91 -11.41 13.04 11.20
N CYS A 92 -10.31 13.38 11.88
CA CYS A 92 -10.34 13.86 13.26
C CYS A 92 -11.20 15.14 13.43
N HIS A 93 -11.12 16.05 12.46
CA HIS A 93 -11.97 17.24 12.47
C HIS A 93 -13.45 16.89 12.30
N ASP A 94 -13.78 15.99 11.38
CA ASP A 94 -15.17 15.60 11.11
C ASP A 94 -15.76 14.80 12.28
N LEU A 95 -14.99 13.91 12.89
CA LEU A 95 -15.34 13.24 14.14
C LEU A 95 -15.67 14.28 15.24
N GLY A 96 -14.85 15.31 15.37
CA GLY A 96 -15.11 16.39 16.34
C GLY A 96 -16.42 17.12 16.09
N LEU A 97 -16.81 17.33 14.84
CA LEU A 97 -18.09 17.92 14.49
C LEU A 97 -19.26 16.99 14.84
N ALA A 98 -19.17 15.71 14.48
CA ALA A 98 -20.19 14.72 14.79
C ALA A 98 -20.37 14.50 16.30
N LEU A 99 -19.28 14.54 17.06
CA LEU A 99 -19.30 14.47 18.52
C LEU A 99 -19.85 15.74 19.20
N GLY A 100 -20.09 16.82 18.43
CA GLY A 100 -20.58 18.08 18.95
C GLY A 100 -19.60 18.88 19.80
N THR A 101 -18.36 18.40 19.98
CA THR A 101 -17.34 19.06 20.82
C THR A 101 -16.35 19.87 20.00
N GLY A 102 -16.22 19.58 18.70
CA GLY A 102 -15.04 19.91 17.92
C GLY A 102 -13.83 19.08 18.34
N ALA A 103 -12.92 18.83 17.42
CA ALA A 103 -11.68 18.12 17.72
C ALA A 103 -10.57 18.45 16.71
N HIS A 104 -9.36 18.08 17.05
CA HIS A 104 -8.23 18.10 16.13
C HIS A 104 -7.34 16.85 16.34
N MET A 105 -6.49 16.59 15.38
CA MET A 105 -5.47 15.56 15.44
C MET A 105 -4.28 16.09 16.23
N GLY A 106 -4.01 15.53 17.42
CA GLY A 106 -2.88 15.90 18.29
C GLY A 106 -1.59 15.28 17.79
N ASP A 107 -1.61 13.99 17.47
CA ASP A 107 -0.45 13.26 16.96
C ASP A 107 -0.88 12.18 15.95
N LEU A 108 0.07 11.71 15.12
CA LEU A 108 -0.18 10.71 14.09
C LEU A 108 1.07 9.86 13.85
N ARG A 109 0.91 8.55 13.96
CA ARG A 109 1.90 7.56 13.52
C ARG A 109 1.28 6.65 12.46
N ARG A 110 1.96 6.45 11.32
CA ARG A 110 1.59 5.40 10.39
C ARG A 110 2.22 4.09 10.84
N THR A 111 1.41 3.09 11.13
CA THR A 111 1.84 1.78 11.66
C THR A 111 1.94 0.72 10.57
N ALA A 112 1.21 0.87 9.44
CA ALA A 112 1.37 -0.03 8.31
C ALA A 112 1.09 0.63 6.95
N THR A 113 1.67 0.06 5.90
CA THR A 113 1.42 0.35 4.49
C THR A 113 1.49 -0.95 3.70
N GLY A 114 0.34 -1.46 3.25
CA GLY A 114 0.25 -2.76 2.58
C GLY A 114 0.75 -3.87 3.49
N THR A 115 1.79 -4.58 3.05
CA THR A 115 2.42 -5.69 3.77
C THR A 115 3.53 -5.28 4.74
N PHE A 116 3.85 -4.01 4.80
CA PHE A 116 4.88 -3.47 5.70
C PHE A 116 4.23 -2.85 6.92
N ASP A 117 4.67 -3.23 8.09
CA ASP A 117 4.25 -2.67 9.37
C ASP A 117 5.44 -2.10 10.16
N ASP A 118 5.18 -1.56 11.34
CA ASP A 118 6.20 -0.93 12.16
C ASP A 118 6.94 -1.89 13.11
N THR A 119 6.70 -3.20 13.02
CA THR A 119 7.38 -4.20 13.85
C THR A 119 8.79 -4.52 13.34
N THR A 120 9.05 -4.30 12.06
CA THR A 120 10.35 -4.55 11.39
C THR A 120 11.03 -3.25 10.94
N LEU A 121 10.64 -2.11 11.50
CA LEU A 121 11.30 -0.85 11.17
C LEU A 121 12.74 -0.83 11.67
N VAL A 122 13.62 -0.32 10.82
CA VAL A 122 14.99 0.00 11.17
C VAL A 122 15.19 1.50 11.22
N THR A 123 16.10 1.96 12.05
CA THR A 123 16.47 3.38 12.12
C THR A 123 17.40 3.77 10.98
N MET A 124 17.51 5.07 10.72
CA MET A 124 18.50 5.57 9.74
C MET A 124 19.94 5.32 10.20
N GLU A 125 20.17 5.28 11.53
CA GLU A 125 21.45 4.95 12.13
C GLU A 125 21.83 3.50 11.85
N GLU A 126 20.92 2.54 12.12
CA GLU A 126 21.15 1.12 11.83
C GLU A 126 21.43 0.87 10.34
N PHE A 127 20.65 1.51 9.45
CA PHE A 127 20.91 1.44 8.02
C PHE A 127 22.27 2.02 7.63
N THR A 128 22.66 3.16 8.22
CA THR A 128 23.95 3.81 7.93
C THR A 128 25.12 2.99 8.42
N ASP A 129 25.01 2.37 9.58
CA ASP A 129 26.04 1.50 10.11
C ASP A 129 26.18 0.21 9.27
N ALA A 130 25.06 -0.41 8.88
CA ALA A 130 25.06 -1.55 7.98
C ALA A 130 25.71 -1.22 6.62
N LEU A 131 25.44 -0.03 6.08
CA LEU A 131 26.04 0.44 4.84
C LEU A 131 27.58 0.64 4.98
N ARG A 132 28.05 1.11 6.14
CA ARG A 132 29.49 1.25 6.40
C ARG A 132 30.20 -0.09 6.44
N PHE A 133 29.66 -1.10 7.14
CA PHE A 133 30.23 -2.45 7.13
C PHE A 133 30.39 -3.00 5.72
N TRP A 134 29.39 -2.78 4.85
CA TRP A 134 29.50 -3.19 3.47
C TRP A 134 30.58 -2.43 2.69
N ILE A 135 30.70 -1.12 2.88
CA ILE A 135 31.65 -0.28 2.11
C ILE A 135 33.08 -0.42 2.63
N GLU A 136 33.29 -0.47 3.95
CA GLU A 136 34.62 -0.42 4.58
C GLU A 136 35.21 -1.82 4.78
N ASP A 137 34.37 -2.82 5.10
CA ASP A 137 34.80 -4.16 5.49
C ASP A 137 34.41 -5.24 4.45
N ASP A 138 33.72 -4.86 3.36
CA ASP A 138 33.13 -5.79 2.36
C ASP A 138 32.17 -6.83 2.98
N ASP A 139 31.56 -6.48 4.13
CA ASP A 139 30.58 -7.30 4.84
C ASP A 139 29.16 -6.80 4.52
N ALA A 140 28.45 -7.56 3.66
CA ALA A 140 27.10 -7.24 3.24
C ALA A 140 26.00 -7.85 4.15
N ASP A 141 26.33 -8.67 5.13
CA ASP A 141 25.31 -9.37 5.94
C ASP A 141 24.48 -8.40 6.79
N PRO A 142 25.06 -7.40 7.49
CA PRO A 142 24.28 -6.42 8.22
C PRO A 142 23.33 -5.61 7.31
N LEU A 143 23.73 -5.37 6.04
CA LEU A 143 22.88 -4.66 5.08
C LEU A 143 21.69 -5.51 4.62
N ARG A 144 21.86 -6.82 4.48
CA ARG A 144 20.78 -7.75 4.16
C ARG A 144 19.75 -7.88 5.27
N ASP A 145 20.16 -7.66 6.52
CA ASP A 145 19.27 -7.71 7.68
C ASP A 145 18.35 -6.47 7.76
N VAL A 146 18.78 -5.33 7.20
CA VAL A 146 18.05 -4.06 7.28
C VAL A 146 17.37 -3.64 5.97
N VAL A 147 17.62 -4.37 4.87
CA VAL A 147 17.03 -4.10 3.54
C VAL A 147 16.25 -5.31 3.05
N ASP A 148 14.94 -5.17 2.99
CA ASP A 148 14.06 -6.20 2.43
C ASP A 148 14.16 -6.27 0.90
N PRO A 149 13.99 -7.47 0.30
CA PRO A 149 13.90 -7.62 -1.14
C PRO A 149 12.64 -6.93 -1.69
N ALA A 150 12.73 -6.42 -2.92
CA ALA A 150 11.62 -5.71 -3.58
C ALA A 150 10.36 -6.59 -3.73
N GLU A 151 10.54 -7.88 -3.89
CA GLU A 151 9.49 -8.90 -4.02
C GLU A 151 8.53 -8.92 -2.81
N ARG A 152 8.99 -8.51 -1.63
CA ARG A 152 8.12 -8.39 -0.44
C ARG A 152 6.96 -7.41 -0.66
N ALA A 153 7.15 -6.39 -1.49
CA ALA A 153 6.09 -5.45 -1.83
C ALA A 153 4.99 -6.04 -2.73
N LEU A 154 5.28 -7.16 -3.38
CA LEU A 154 4.43 -7.75 -4.42
C LEU A 154 3.59 -8.94 -3.92
N VAL A 155 3.77 -9.38 -2.67
CA VAL A 155 3.13 -10.61 -2.15
C VAL A 155 1.61 -10.56 -2.09
N THR A 156 1.01 -9.37 -2.13
CA THR A 156 -0.45 -9.18 -2.18
C THR A 156 -1.01 -9.20 -3.61
N LEU A 157 -0.16 -9.14 -4.61
CA LEU A 157 -0.60 -9.19 -6.00
C LEU A 157 -0.72 -10.64 -6.47
N PRO A 158 -1.73 -10.96 -7.32
CA PRO A 158 -1.78 -12.24 -7.99
C PRO A 158 -0.48 -12.50 -8.75
N ARG A 159 0.01 -13.73 -8.69
CA ARG A 159 1.29 -14.13 -9.25
C ARG A 159 1.12 -14.75 -10.62
N VAL A 160 1.88 -14.28 -11.60
CA VAL A 160 2.01 -14.88 -12.93
C VAL A 160 3.44 -15.37 -13.12
N THR A 161 3.63 -16.68 -13.32
CA THR A 161 4.95 -17.24 -13.62
C THR A 161 5.15 -17.27 -15.12
N ILE A 162 6.23 -16.67 -15.61
CA ILE A 162 6.55 -16.55 -17.03
C ILE A 162 7.87 -17.28 -17.39
N ALA A 163 7.93 -17.73 -18.64
CA ALA A 163 9.12 -18.39 -19.16
C ALA A 163 10.35 -17.43 -19.19
N PRO A 164 11.59 -17.95 -19.01
CA PRO A 164 12.79 -17.11 -19.09
C PRO A 164 12.98 -16.40 -20.45
N SER A 165 12.44 -16.95 -21.53
CA SER A 165 12.40 -16.29 -22.84
C SER A 165 11.48 -15.08 -22.83
N ALA A 166 10.27 -15.23 -22.29
CA ALA A 166 9.32 -14.12 -22.14
C ALA A 166 9.86 -13.03 -21.22
N ALA A 167 10.56 -13.41 -20.13
CA ALA A 167 11.17 -12.44 -19.22
C ALA A 167 12.20 -11.54 -19.91
N ARG A 168 12.96 -12.07 -20.91
CA ARG A 168 13.89 -11.25 -21.70
C ARG A 168 13.16 -10.26 -22.61
N GLU A 169 12.08 -10.69 -23.25
CA GLU A 169 11.26 -9.79 -24.08
C GLU A 169 10.60 -8.70 -23.25
N VAL A 170 10.13 -9.06 -22.05
CA VAL A 170 9.56 -8.09 -21.08
C VAL A 170 10.61 -7.08 -20.63
N ALA A 171 11.87 -7.48 -20.42
CA ALA A 171 12.95 -6.57 -20.09
C ALA A 171 13.19 -5.52 -21.20
N GLU A 172 12.88 -5.85 -22.46
CA GLU A 172 12.94 -4.97 -23.62
C GLU A 172 11.62 -4.17 -23.82
N GLY A 173 10.61 -4.37 -22.96
CA GLY A 173 9.34 -3.64 -22.97
C GLY A 173 8.19 -4.33 -23.70
N ALA A 174 8.33 -5.60 -24.11
CA ALA A 174 7.24 -6.36 -24.71
C ALA A 174 6.22 -6.80 -23.64
N PRO A 175 4.91 -6.80 -23.95
CA PRO A 175 3.90 -7.37 -23.04
C PRO A 175 4.09 -8.88 -22.87
N VAL A 176 3.48 -9.45 -21.81
CA VAL A 176 3.50 -10.90 -21.62
C VAL A 176 2.47 -11.53 -22.55
N TYR A 177 2.93 -12.35 -23.47
CA TYR A 177 2.07 -13.12 -24.38
C TYR A 177 1.74 -14.51 -23.82
N ALA A 178 0.59 -15.05 -24.20
CA ALA A 178 0.08 -16.34 -23.75
C ALA A 178 1.10 -17.49 -23.82
N PRO A 179 1.88 -17.68 -24.92
CA PRO A 179 2.89 -18.73 -24.97
C PRO A 179 4.02 -18.60 -23.95
N GLY A 180 4.18 -17.40 -23.38
CA GLY A 180 5.20 -17.10 -22.35
C GLY A 180 4.73 -17.36 -20.92
N VAL A 181 3.43 -17.61 -20.68
CA VAL A 181 2.88 -17.88 -19.36
C VAL A 181 3.05 -19.35 -19.01
N ILE A 182 3.55 -19.65 -17.83
CA ILE A 182 3.73 -21.00 -17.30
C ILE A 182 2.62 -21.33 -16.32
N ASP A 183 2.30 -20.40 -15.40
CA ASP A 183 1.32 -20.61 -14.35
C ASP A 183 0.76 -19.28 -13.84
N VAL A 184 -0.47 -19.31 -13.31
CA VAL A 184 -1.12 -18.16 -12.69
C VAL A 184 -1.73 -18.61 -11.36
N ALA A 185 -1.17 -18.11 -10.28
CA ALA A 185 -1.65 -18.34 -8.91
C ALA A 185 -2.41 -17.12 -8.38
N ASP A 186 -3.48 -17.40 -7.61
CA ASP A 186 -4.28 -16.39 -6.89
C ASP A 186 -5.02 -15.36 -7.77
N ALA A 187 -5.04 -15.54 -9.09
CA ALA A 187 -5.95 -14.79 -9.96
C ALA A 187 -7.32 -15.49 -9.96
N GLU A 188 -8.38 -14.78 -9.59
CA GLU A 188 -9.74 -15.29 -9.75
C GLU A 188 -9.99 -15.63 -11.22
N LYS A 189 -10.16 -16.93 -11.51
CA LYS A 189 -10.50 -17.42 -12.85
C LYS A 189 -11.92 -16.97 -13.17
N GLY A 190 -12.05 -15.98 -14.03
CA GLY A 190 -13.35 -15.73 -14.66
C GLY A 190 -13.93 -14.32 -14.68
N ALA A 191 -13.23 -13.31 -14.22
CA ALA A 191 -13.69 -11.95 -14.48
C ALA A 191 -13.22 -11.50 -15.87
N ALA A 192 -14.11 -11.61 -16.87
CA ALA A 192 -13.97 -10.82 -18.09
C ALA A 192 -14.08 -9.35 -17.69
N THR A 193 -12.95 -8.71 -17.46
CA THR A 193 -12.90 -7.31 -17.07
C THR A 193 -12.57 -6.43 -18.28
N PRO A 194 -13.17 -5.23 -18.32
CA PRO A 194 -12.82 -4.19 -19.28
C PRO A 194 -11.33 -3.89 -19.23
N THR A 195 -10.83 -3.07 -20.11
CA THR A 195 -9.47 -2.59 -20.35
C THR A 195 -8.55 -2.37 -19.13
N ASP A 196 -9.07 -2.46 -17.89
CA ASP A 196 -8.37 -2.31 -16.62
C ASP A 196 -8.48 -3.61 -15.76
N GLY A 197 -7.89 -4.71 -16.22
CA GLY A 197 -7.77 -5.93 -15.42
C GLY A 197 -6.99 -5.74 -14.11
N PRO A 198 -7.05 -6.73 -13.17
CA PRO A 198 -6.34 -6.62 -11.90
C PRO A 198 -4.83 -6.48 -12.12
N LEU A 199 -4.19 -5.71 -11.23
CA LEU A 199 -2.74 -5.61 -11.20
C LEU A 199 -2.15 -6.96 -10.76
N VAL A 200 -1.17 -7.46 -11.49
CA VAL A 200 -0.48 -8.72 -11.24
C VAL A 200 1.03 -8.53 -11.21
N ALA A 201 1.74 -9.42 -10.54
CA ALA A 201 3.19 -9.46 -10.54
C ALA A 201 3.70 -10.68 -11.30
N CYS A 202 4.60 -10.47 -12.27
CA CYS A 202 5.19 -11.51 -13.08
C CYS A 202 6.55 -11.93 -12.56
N TYR A 203 6.77 -13.23 -12.47
CA TYR A 203 7.99 -13.84 -11.94
C TYR A 203 8.55 -14.87 -12.89
N THR A 204 9.87 -15.04 -12.86
CA THR A 204 10.53 -16.22 -13.43
C THR A 204 10.34 -17.44 -12.50
N PRO A 205 10.53 -18.67 -13.00
CA PRO A 205 10.40 -19.89 -12.18
C PRO A 205 11.33 -19.94 -10.95
N ASN A 206 12.45 -19.21 -10.96
CA ASN A 206 13.38 -19.10 -9.83
C ASN A 206 12.93 -18.06 -8.78
N GLY A 207 11.78 -17.38 -8.99
CA GLY A 207 11.21 -16.46 -8.02
C GLY A 207 11.62 -14.99 -8.18
N SER A 208 12.43 -14.64 -9.18
CA SER A 208 12.78 -13.24 -9.43
C SER A 208 11.62 -12.49 -10.06
N ALA A 209 11.26 -11.34 -9.50
CA ALA A 209 10.25 -10.47 -10.07
C ALA A 209 10.75 -9.80 -11.36
N VAL A 210 9.93 -9.81 -12.40
CA VAL A 210 10.25 -9.29 -13.74
C VAL A 210 9.53 -7.99 -14.02
N CYS A 211 8.22 -7.97 -13.77
CA CYS A 211 7.38 -6.80 -14.02
C CYS A 211 6.10 -6.83 -13.18
N ILE A 212 5.43 -5.69 -13.13
CA ILE A 212 4.03 -5.57 -12.75
C ILE A 212 3.24 -5.09 -13.97
N GLY A 213 2.00 -5.55 -14.09
CA GLY A 213 1.13 -5.18 -15.21
C GLY A 213 -0.33 -5.55 -14.96
N ARG A 214 -1.18 -5.26 -15.93
CA ARG A 214 -2.61 -5.57 -15.89
C ARG A 214 -2.90 -6.90 -16.61
N LEU A 215 -3.67 -7.75 -15.94
CA LEU A 215 -4.14 -9.00 -16.56
C LEU A 215 -5.27 -8.65 -17.55
N VAL A 216 -4.97 -8.62 -18.85
CA VAL A 216 -5.89 -8.19 -19.90
C VAL A 216 -6.41 -9.35 -20.77
N GLY A 217 -5.76 -10.51 -20.70
CA GLY A 217 -6.12 -11.69 -21.47
C GLY A 217 -6.24 -12.94 -20.60
N SER A 218 -6.79 -14.02 -21.21
CA SER A 218 -6.84 -15.31 -20.51
C SER A 218 -5.45 -15.94 -20.45
N PRO A 219 -5.01 -16.37 -19.26
CA PRO A 219 -3.76 -17.14 -19.12
C PRO A 219 -3.75 -18.45 -19.88
N ASP A 220 -4.92 -19.05 -20.11
CA ASP A 220 -5.10 -20.32 -20.83
C ASP A 220 -5.23 -20.13 -22.35
N ALA A 221 -5.09 -18.91 -22.87
CA ALA A 221 -5.17 -18.64 -24.30
C ALA A 221 -3.95 -19.22 -25.05
N GLU A 222 -4.15 -19.67 -26.30
CA GLU A 222 -3.04 -20.11 -27.14
C GLU A 222 -2.22 -18.93 -27.72
N GLN A 223 -2.85 -17.76 -27.84
CA GLN A 223 -2.25 -16.57 -28.45
C GLN A 223 -2.84 -15.29 -27.84
N GLY A 224 -2.11 -14.17 -28.00
CA GLY A 224 -2.52 -12.85 -27.55
C GLY A 224 -1.79 -12.39 -26.30
N THR A 225 -2.02 -11.13 -25.94
CA THR A 225 -1.47 -10.51 -24.73
C THR A 225 -2.24 -10.97 -23.50
N VAL A 226 -1.54 -11.45 -22.49
CA VAL A 226 -2.10 -11.86 -21.18
C VAL A 226 -1.88 -10.77 -20.14
N VAL A 227 -0.66 -10.20 -20.08
CA VAL A 227 -0.38 -9.09 -19.18
C VAL A 227 0.15 -7.89 -19.96
N ASP A 228 -0.55 -6.77 -19.84
CA ASP A 228 -0.09 -5.48 -20.34
C ASP A 228 0.81 -4.81 -19.30
N LEU A 229 1.98 -4.31 -19.73
CA LEU A 229 3.01 -3.85 -18.82
C LEU A 229 2.69 -2.48 -18.21
N GLU A 230 2.83 -2.38 -16.90
CA GLU A 230 2.88 -1.09 -16.22
C GLU A 230 4.30 -0.68 -15.83
N ARG A 231 5.07 -1.62 -15.27
CA ARG A 231 6.48 -1.38 -14.88
C ARG A 231 7.33 -2.63 -15.04
N VAL A 232 8.47 -2.47 -15.65
CA VAL A 232 9.55 -3.47 -15.72
C VAL A 232 10.47 -3.27 -14.52
N LEU A 233 10.85 -4.37 -13.85
CA LEU A 233 11.65 -4.39 -12.61
C LEU A 233 13.07 -4.88 -12.81
N VAL A 234 13.39 -5.41 -13.97
CA VAL A 234 14.71 -5.94 -14.38
C VAL A 234 15.36 -5.05 -15.42
#